data_0ad1cdb63e9106456bc30f8facbe0a45
#
_entry.id   0ad1cdb63e9106456bc30f8facbe0a45
#
_cell.length_a   1.000
_cell.length_b   1.000
_cell.length_c   1.000
_cell.angle_alpha   90.00
_cell.angle_beta   90.00
_cell.angle_gamma   90.00
#
_symmetry.space_group_name_H-M   'P 1'
#
loop_
_entity.id
_entity.type
_entity.pdbx_description
1 polymer ?
#
loop_
_entity_poly.entity_id
_entity_poly.type
_entity_poly.pdbx_seq_one_letter_code
_entity_poly.pdbx_strand_id
1 'polypeptide(L)'
;MAAFDDLTTTLGALGKRQLYRRRRVVETPPGREIVVGGRTLLNFCSNDYLGLAADPRVCAAFKAGVDRWGAGAGASHLVSGHTTAHEELEEALADFTGRPRTLLFGSESRIWAFRPAR
;
A
#
# COMPACT_ATOMS: atom_id res chain seq x y z
N MET A 1 -36.27 -2.34 -8.66
CA MET A 1 -35.08 -2.45 -9.51
C MET A 1 -33.93 -2.82 -8.59
N ALA A 2 -33.34 -4.00 -8.75
CA ALA A 2 -32.19 -4.40 -7.92
C ALA A 2 -30.99 -3.51 -8.26
N ALA A 3 -30.23 -3.12 -7.24
CA ALA A 3 -29.12 -2.19 -7.36
C ALA A 3 -27.98 -2.81 -8.15
N PHE A 4 -27.98 -3.01 -9.37
CA PHE A 4 -26.91 -3.56 -10.24
C PHE A 4 -27.46 -4.26 -11.49
N ASP A 5 -28.78 -4.17 -11.77
CA ASP A 5 -29.39 -4.82 -12.92
C ASP A 5 -28.85 -4.29 -14.27
N ASP A 6 -28.30 -3.07 -14.27
CA ASP A 6 -27.73 -2.40 -15.44
C ASP A 6 -26.23 -2.69 -15.67
N LEU A 7 -25.54 -3.33 -14.68
CA LEU A 7 -24.10 -3.56 -14.78
C LEU A 7 -23.71 -4.42 -15.98
N THR A 8 -24.47 -5.49 -16.25
CA THR A 8 -24.16 -6.38 -17.37
C THR A 8 -24.24 -5.66 -18.70
N THR A 9 -25.26 -4.81 -18.86
CA THR A 9 -25.46 -4.00 -20.06
C THR A 9 -24.34 -2.97 -20.22
N THR A 10 -24.01 -2.27 -19.12
CA THR A 10 -22.95 -1.26 -19.09
C THR A 10 -21.58 -1.88 -19.38
N LEU A 11 -21.24 -3.01 -18.76
CA LEU A 11 -20.00 -3.73 -19.02
C LEU A 11 -19.91 -4.24 -20.47
N GLY A 12 -21.03 -4.70 -21.04
CA GLY A 12 -21.11 -5.08 -22.44
C GLY A 12 -20.85 -3.91 -23.39
N ALA A 13 -21.40 -2.73 -23.08
CA ALA A 13 -21.15 -1.50 -23.85
C ALA A 13 -19.67 -1.05 -23.75
N LEU A 14 -19.06 -1.12 -22.56
CA LEU A 14 -17.63 -0.86 -22.38
C LEU A 14 -16.75 -1.85 -23.16
N GLY A 15 -17.16 -3.13 -23.20
CA GLY A 15 -16.46 -4.15 -23.98
C GLY A 15 -16.45 -3.84 -25.48
N LYS A 16 -17.61 -3.46 -26.05
CA LYS A 16 -17.74 -3.05 -27.47
C LYS A 16 -16.87 -1.84 -27.81
N ARG A 17 -16.68 -0.93 -26.87
CA ARG A 17 -15.83 0.27 -27.02
C ARG A 17 -14.36 0.02 -26.69
N GLN A 18 -13.96 -1.21 -26.38
CA GLN A 18 -12.62 -1.58 -25.91
C GLN A 18 -12.15 -0.83 -24.64
N LEU A 19 -13.07 -0.34 -23.84
CA LEU A 19 -12.81 0.37 -22.59
C LEU A 19 -12.93 -0.53 -21.36
N TYR A 20 -13.32 -1.80 -21.54
CA TYR A 20 -13.41 -2.76 -20.46
C TYR A 20 -12.02 -3.20 -20.01
N ARG A 21 -11.64 -2.80 -18.79
CA ARG A 21 -10.35 -3.16 -18.22
C ARG A 21 -10.46 -4.47 -17.45
N ARG A 22 -9.65 -5.44 -17.84
CA ARG A 22 -9.54 -6.72 -17.12
C ARG A 22 -8.31 -6.71 -16.24
N ARG A 23 -8.47 -7.13 -14.97
CA ARG A 23 -7.33 -7.38 -14.08
C ARG A 23 -6.54 -8.59 -14.60
N ARG A 24 -5.23 -8.46 -14.62
CA ARG A 24 -4.33 -9.57 -14.90
C ARG A 24 -3.79 -10.10 -13.58
N VAL A 25 -3.75 -11.42 -13.43
CA VAL A 25 -3.13 -12.04 -12.27
C VAL A 25 -1.63 -12.12 -12.55
N VAL A 26 -0.82 -11.55 -11.64
CA VAL A 26 0.62 -11.67 -11.65
C VAL A 26 0.99 -12.80 -10.69
N GLU A 27 1.79 -13.74 -11.16
CA GLU A 27 2.09 -15.01 -10.47
C GLU A 27 3.42 -14.99 -9.71
N THR A 28 4.11 -13.84 -9.74
CA THR A 28 5.42 -13.63 -9.10
C THR A 28 5.39 -12.43 -8.14
N PRO A 29 6.34 -12.35 -7.21
CA PRO A 29 6.59 -11.12 -6.46
C PRO A 29 6.87 -9.92 -7.38
N PRO A 30 6.75 -8.67 -6.87
CA PRO A 30 7.17 -7.48 -7.60
C PRO A 30 8.62 -7.56 -8.06
N GLY A 31 8.89 -7.14 -9.30
CA GLY A 31 10.23 -7.17 -9.86
C GLY A 31 10.28 -6.68 -11.31
N ARG A 32 11.48 -6.70 -11.85
CA ARG A 32 11.75 -6.36 -13.25
C ARG A 32 11.05 -7.33 -14.22
N GLU A 33 11.00 -8.59 -13.85
CA GLU A 33 10.32 -9.64 -14.60
C GLU A 33 9.13 -10.16 -13.80
N ILE A 34 8.01 -10.36 -14.47
CA ILE A 34 6.79 -10.90 -13.89
C ILE A 34 6.25 -12.03 -14.75
N VAL A 35 5.53 -12.97 -14.12
CA VAL A 35 4.81 -14.03 -14.84
C VAL A 35 3.33 -13.70 -14.87
N VAL A 36 2.75 -13.74 -16.07
CA VAL A 36 1.32 -13.54 -16.30
C VAL A 36 0.83 -14.60 -17.28
N GLY A 37 -0.08 -15.45 -16.85
CA GLY A 37 -0.61 -16.55 -17.66
C GLY A 37 0.50 -17.50 -18.12
N GLY A 38 1.43 -17.84 -17.23
CA GLY A 38 2.58 -18.72 -17.50
C GLY A 38 3.66 -18.12 -18.41
N ARG A 39 3.58 -16.83 -18.75
CA ARG A 39 4.56 -16.15 -19.62
C ARG A 39 5.39 -15.15 -18.82
N THR A 40 6.70 -15.23 -18.93
CA THR A 40 7.63 -14.24 -18.37
C THR A 40 7.61 -12.96 -19.24
N LEU A 41 7.38 -11.83 -18.62
CA LEU A 41 7.28 -10.51 -19.24
C LEU A 41 8.16 -9.50 -18.50
N LEU A 42 8.76 -8.57 -19.24
CA LEU A 42 9.39 -7.40 -18.63
C LEU A 42 8.31 -6.42 -18.12
N ASN A 43 8.47 -5.97 -16.88
CA ASN A 43 7.49 -5.13 -16.20
C ASN A 43 7.88 -3.65 -16.30
N PHE A 44 7.30 -2.94 -17.26
CA PHE A 44 7.43 -1.49 -17.41
C PHE A 44 6.31 -0.69 -16.71
N CYS A 45 5.39 -1.37 -16.01
CA CYS A 45 4.21 -0.75 -15.39
C CYS A 45 4.33 -0.59 -13.88
N SER A 46 5.50 -0.91 -13.30
CA SER A 46 5.72 -0.83 -11.87
C SER A 46 5.94 0.62 -11.41
N ASN A 47 5.38 0.97 -10.25
CA ASN A 47 5.70 2.18 -9.51
C ASN A 47 6.82 1.95 -8.47
N ASP A 48 7.32 0.73 -8.36
CA ASP A 48 8.41 0.36 -7.45
C ASP A 48 9.77 0.73 -8.06
N TYR A 49 10.01 2.03 -8.25
CA TYR A 49 11.21 2.55 -8.91
C TYR A 49 12.50 2.24 -8.17
N LEU A 50 12.44 2.03 -6.87
CA LEU A 50 13.59 1.70 -6.03
C LEU A 50 13.75 0.19 -5.79
N GLY A 51 12.81 -0.64 -6.25
CA GLY A 51 12.82 -2.09 -6.07
C GLY A 51 12.64 -2.53 -4.62
N LEU A 52 11.98 -1.71 -3.78
CA LEU A 52 11.85 -1.95 -2.35
C LEU A 52 10.72 -2.94 -2.02
N ALA A 53 9.74 -3.12 -2.90
CA ALA A 53 8.57 -3.94 -2.61
C ALA A 53 8.90 -5.43 -2.38
N ALA A 54 10.00 -5.92 -2.92
CA ALA A 54 10.50 -7.28 -2.69
C ALA A 54 11.96 -7.30 -2.16
N ASP A 55 12.47 -6.17 -1.66
CA ASP A 55 13.82 -6.12 -1.08
C ASP A 55 13.91 -7.01 0.15
N PRO A 56 14.88 -7.95 0.22
CA PRO A 56 15.01 -8.88 1.34
C PRO A 56 15.16 -8.19 2.70
N ARG A 57 15.77 -7.00 2.75
CA ARG A 57 15.97 -6.23 4.00
C ARG A 57 14.64 -5.67 4.48
N VAL A 58 13.81 -5.15 3.57
CA VAL A 58 12.47 -4.65 3.89
C VAL A 58 11.57 -5.80 4.33
N CYS A 59 11.61 -6.92 3.62
CA CYS A 59 10.85 -8.11 3.98
C CYS A 59 11.27 -8.67 5.35
N ALA A 60 12.56 -8.69 5.66
CA ALA A 60 13.07 -9.16 6.96
C ALA A 60 12.63 -8.23 8.09
N ALA A 61 12.72 -6.91 7.91
CA ALA A 61 12.26 -5.92 8.87
C ALA A 61 10.75 -6.03 9.13
N PHE A 62 9.96 -6.24 8.07
CA PHE A 62 8.52 -6.45 8.19
C PHE A 62 8.18 -7.70 9.00
N LYS A 63 8.85 -8.83 8.74
CA LYS A 63 8.68 -10.07 9.51
C LYS A 63 9.02 -9.87 10.99
N ALA A 64 10.17 -9.25 11.28
CA ALA A 64 10.57 -8.95 12.65
C ALA A 64 9.58 -8.01 13.35
N GLY A 65 9.00 -7.06 12.64
CA GLY A 65 7.94 -6.20 13.14
C GLY A 65 6.68 -6.99 13.51
N VAL A 66 6.24 -7.91 12.67
CA VAL A 66 5.10 -8.78 12.95
C VAL A 66 5.36 -9.69 14.15
N ASP A 67 6.56 -10.28 14.25
CA ASP A 67 6.95 -11.15 15.36
C ASP A 67 6.94 -10.39 16.70
N ARG A 68 7.34 -9.12 16.69
CA ARG A 68 7.43 -8.29 17.91
C ARG A 68 6.09 -7.65 18.31
N TRP A 69 5.33 -7.15 17.34
CA TRP A 69 4.18 -6.26 17.56
C TRP A 69 2.84 -6.87 17.16
N GLY A 70 2.85 -8.02 16.47
CA GLY A 70 1.65 -8.62 15.90
C GLY A 70 1.25 -7.98 14.56
N ALA A 71 0.10 -8.41 14.03
CA ALA A 71 -0.38 -8.00 12.71
C ALA A 71 -1.23 -6.72 12.72
N GLY A 72 -1.46 -6.12 13.90
CA GLY A 72 -2.27 -4.91 14.01
C GLY A 72 -2.27 -4.32 15.41
N ALA A 73 -2.71 -3.08 15.51
CA ALA A 73 -2.66 -2.28 16.74
C ALA A 73 -3.69 -2.68 17.81
N GLY A 74 -4.71 -3.48 17.45
CA GLY A 74 -5.76 -3.95 18.36
C GLY A 74 -6.80 -2.90 18.79
N ALA A 75 -6.49 -1.61 18.67
CA ALA A 75 -7.38 -0.50 19.02
C ALA A 75 -7.01 0.78 18.25
N SER A 76 -7.80 1.85 18.42
CA SER A 76 -7.45 3.17 17.92
C SER A 76 -6.27 3.78 18.71
N HIS A 77 -5.53 4.69 18.06
CA HIS A 77 -4.37 5.37 18.68
C HIS A 77 -4.69 6.05 20.01
N LEU A 78 -5.86 6.69 20.13
CA LEU A 78 -6.25 7.42 21.33
C LEU A 78 -6.68 6.53 22.51
N VAL A 79 -6.85 5.23 22.30
CA VAL A 79 -7.22 4.28 23.35
C VAL A 79 -6.00 3.49 23.80
N SER A 80 -5.63 2.46 23.05
CA SER A 80 -4.48 1.58 23.37
C SER A 80 -3.76 1.06 22.10
N GLY A 81 -4.06 1.63 20.94
CA GLY A 81 -3.48 1.21 19.65
C GLY A 81 -2.24 2.00 19.23
N HIS A 82 -1.75 2.95 20.06
CA HIS A 82 -0.50 3.65 19.79
C HIS A 82 0.64 2.98 20.54
N THR A 83 1.50 2.30 19.82
CA THR A 83 2.64 1.56 20.37
C THR A 83 3.95 2.30 20.14
N THR A 84 5.01 1.88 20.81
CA THR A 84 6.37 2.40 20.58
C THR A 84 6.78 2.34 19.10
N ALA A 85 6.34 1.33 18.34
CA ALA A 85 6.62 1.26 16.91
C ALA A 85 6.01 2.42 16.10
N HIS A 86 4.83 2.91 16.51
CA HIS A 86 4.23 4.09 15.89
C HIS A 86 5.01 5.36 16.23
N GLU A 87 5.38 5.52 17.50
CA GLU A 87 6.14 6.68 17.97
C GLU A 87 7.52 6.76 17.30
N GLU A 88 8.27 5.65 17.29
CA GLU A 88 9.56 5.54 16.60
C GLU A 88 9.46 5.89 15.10
N LEU A 89 8.37 5.46 14.43
CA LEU A 89 8.15 5.79 13.02
C LEU A 89 7.79 7.27 12.83
N GLU A 90 6.97 7.85 13.71
CA GLU A 90 6.62 9.27 13.66
C GLU A 90 7.86 10.16 13.86
N GLU A 91 8.74 9.81 14.79
CA GLU A 91 10.02 10.50 15.01
C GLU A 91 10.95 10.37 13.79
N ALA A 92 11.14 9.15 13.29
CA ALA A 92 11.98 8.91 12.11
C ALA A 92 11.49 9.67 10.87
N LEU A 93 10.18 9.76 10.66
CA LEU A 93 9.58 10.51 9.56
C LEU A 93 9.68 12.03 9.77
N ALA A 94 9.58 12.51 11.00
CA ALA A 94 9.78 13.91 11.34
C ALA A 94 11.22 14.33 11.01
N ASP A 95 12.21 13.54 11.44
CA ASP A 95 13.63 13.76 11.13
C ASP A 95 13.90 13.71 9.63
N PHE A 96 13.42 12.68 8.96
CA PHE A 96 13.61 12.51 7.50
C PHE A 96 13.04 13.68 6.69
N THR A 97 11.89 14.22 7.11
CA THR A 97 11.23 15.33 6.42
C THR A 97 11.66 16.71 6.90
N GLY A 98 12.50 16.79 7.94
CA GLY A 98 12.89 18.04 8.58
C GLY A 98 11.72 18.78 9.22
N ARG A 99 10.71 18.05 9.72
CA ARG A 99 9.51 18.60 10.36
C ARG A 99 9.56 18.40 11.86
N PRO A 100 8.94 19.31 12.66
CA PRO A 100 8.93 19.17 14.11
C PRO A 100 8.20 17.94 14.61
N ARG A 101 7.19 17.47 13.90
CA ARG A 101 6.38 16.28 14.24
C ARG A 101 5.74 15.68 13.00
N THR A 102 5.42 14.39 13.07
CA THR A 102 4.64 13.63 12.10
C THR A 102 3.51 12.92 12.82
N LEU A 103 2.38 12.73 12.16
CA LEU A 103 1.25 11.92 12.66
C LEU A 103 0.93 10.84 11.65
N LEU A 104 0.75 9.61 12.13
CA LEU A 104 0.32 8.46 11.34
C LEU A 104 -1.20 8.28 11.43
N PHE A 105 -1.83 7.96 10.31
CA PHE A 105 -3.25 7.66 10.24
C PHE A 105 -3.46 6.28 9.62
N GLY A 106 -4.21 5.41 10.30
CA GLY A 106 -4.41 4.02 9.91
C GLY A 106 -5.36 3.80 8.71
N SER A 107 -6.09 4.82 8.27
CA SER A 107 -6.95 4.75 7.10
C SER A 107 -6.38 5.58 5.97
N GLU A 108 -6.14 4.94 4.82
CA GLU A 108 -5.76 5.57 3.56
C GLU A 108 -4.47 6.41 3.59
N SER A 109 -3.35 5.77 3.98
CA SER A 109 -1.98 6.19 3.57
C SER A 109 -1.70 7.70 3.58
N ARG A 110 -2.26 8.48 4.49
CA ARG A 110 -1.94 9.89 4.59
C ARG A 110 -1.03 10.16 5.77
N ILE A 111 0.24 10.32 5.46
CA ILE A 111 1.22 10.87 6.41
C ILE A 111 1.11 12.39 6.35
N TRP A 112 0.77 13.03 7.46
CA TRP A 112 0.72 14.48 7.55
C TRP A 112 1.91 14.97 8.39
N ALA A 113 2.78 15.77 7.78
CA ALA A 113 3.82 16.50 8.51
C ALA A 113 3.31 17.89 8.86
N PHE A 114 3.13 18.17 10.13
CA PHE A 114 2.66 19.46 10.61
C PHE A 114 3.83 20.42 10.86
N ARG A 115 3.70 21.63 10.31
CA ARG A 115 4.50 22.78 10.74
C ARG A 115 3.70 23.52 11.79
N PRO A 116 4.19 23.72 13.05
CA PRO A 116 3.49 24.57 13.99
C PRO A 116 3.37 25.97 13.40
N ALA A 117 2.21 26.58 13.55
CA ALA A 117 2.04 28.00 13.26
C ALA A 117 2.99 28.77 14.18
N ARG A 118 3.74 29.71 13.58
CA ARG A 118 4.56 30.66 14.36
C ARG A 118 3.67 31.57 15.15
#